data_ce4e175c2ce4df6b66d320a661ca03f6
#
_entry.id   ce4e175c2ce4df6b66d320a661ca03f6
#
_cell.length_a   1.000
_cell.length_b   1.000
_cell.length_c   1.000
_cell.angle_alpha   90.00
_cell.angle_beta   90.00
_cell.angle_gamma   90.00
#
_symmetry.space_group_name_H-M   'P 1'
#
loop_
_entity.id
_entity.type
_entity.pdbx_description
1 polymer ?
#
loop_
_entity_poly.entity_id
_entity_poly.type
_entity_poly.pdbx_seq_one_letter_code
_entity_poly.pdbx_strand_id
1 'polypeptide(L)'
;MLRYVKSGGVKSFSLLIDYICSKEDLHIPQATVKRILYILALAMSILACTDEIDKSNRFTFTGETLMDYLLNRSENFSNFIILTQRAGLFSLLNTYGQYTLFLPDNAAVEKYVYAQASISQATKDTEYPVWTGITSPFFEDLSDSMANVIARNHLVDAKCMTAETSEGALNARNFNRRLLGINYIVRDERFYIMLNNSAASIGGDNEVENGIVHLVDKVVDPSMKNVPELMQATQFFRIFNSAMNLTGFADLLKKDLDATYDYTQYKVHYYLLPQYFYYAPEPRYIKYTGFVEPDDVFREFGIQSIEDLIPFAEIWYGTEEKGNYTNPKNALYKFVAYHFVERELPYTKIVPYDV
;
A
#
# COMPACT_ATOMS: atom_id res chain seq x y z
N MET A 1 -16.50 9.79 -42.26
CA MET A 1 -16.22 9.41 -43.67
C MET A 1 -15.29 8.21 -43.72
N LEU A 2 -15.62 7.13 -43.00
CA LEU A 2 -14.80 5.88 -42.89
C LEU A 2 -15.71 4.67 -42.63
N ARG A 3 -16.68 4.44 -43.52
CA ARG A 3 -17.62 3.29 -43.43
C ARG A 3 -17.89 2.60 -44.78
N TYR A 4 -16.92 2.63 -45.72
CA TYR A 4 -17.20 2.10 -47.08
C TYR A 4 -16.08 1.27 -47.72
N VAL A 5 -15.26 0.56 -46.97
CA VAL A 5 -14.20 -0.29 -47.57
C VAL A 5 -14.28 -1.78 -47.15
N LYS A 6 -15.30 -2.19 -46.38
CA LYS A 6 -15.37 -3.61 -45.92
C LYS A 6 -16.34 -4.51 -46.70
N SER A 7 -16.98 -4.07 -47.79
CA SER A 7 -17.94 -4.92 -48.52
C SER A 7 -17.46 -5.34 -49.93
N GLY A 8 -16.30 -4.86 -50.41
CA GLY A 8 -15.82 -5.17 -51.76
C GLY A 8 -15.08 -6.51 -51.94
N GLY A 9 -14.39 -6.98 -50.88
CA GLY A 9 -13.52 -8.15 -50.97
C GLY A 9 -14.25 -9.51 -51.09
N VAL A 10 -15.37 -9.64 -50.41
CA VAL A 10 -16.11 -10.94 -50.38
C VAL A 10 -16.91 -11.19 -51.66
N LYS A 11 -17.47 -10.14 -52.26
CA LYS A 11 -18.21 -10.26 -53.52
C LYS A 11 -17.28 -10.55 -54.73
N SER A 12 -16.06 -10.05 -54.72
CA SER A 12 -15.05 -10.31 -55.74
C SER A 12 -14.59 -11.78 -55.76
N PHE A 13 -14.52 -12.39 -54.57
CA PHE A 13 -14.08 -13.78 -54.42
C PHE A 13 -15.17 -14.80 -54.84
N SER A 14 -16.42 -14.52 -54.54
CA SER A 14 -17.56 -15.31 -54.99
C SER A 14 -17.66 -15.33 -56.53
N LEU A 15 -17.49 -14.19 -57.19
CA LEU A 15 -17.51 -14.09 -58.67
C LEU A 15 -16.33 -14.81 -59.32
N LEU A 16 -15.17 -14.87 -58.68
CA LEU A 16 -14.03 -15.64 -59.20
C LEU A 16 -14.24 -17.15 -59.09
N ILE A 17 -14.87 -17.61 -58.02
CA ILE A 17 -15.24 -19.02 -57.84
C ILE A 17 -16.29 -19.43 -58.86
N ASP A 18 -17.32 -18.62 -59.09
CA ASP A 18 -18.38 -18.90 -60.07
C ASP A 18 -17.84 -18.90 -61.50
N TYR A 19 -16.87 -18.01 -61.81
CA TYR A 19 -16.18 -17.98 -63.12
C TYR A 19 -15.30 -19.21 -63.35
N ILE A 20 -14.64 -19.74 -62.38
CA ILE A 20 -13.82 -20.95 -62.46
C ILE A 20 -14.67 -22.20 -62.57
N CYS A 21 -15.85 -22.22 -61.94
CA CYS A 21 -16.78 -23.34 -62.02
C CYS A 21 -17.59 -23.37 -63.31
N SER A 22 -17.70 -22.28 -64.10
CA SER A 22 -18.51 -22.20 -65.31
C SER A 22 -17.80 -22.60 -66.60
N LYS A 23 -16.48 -22.88 -66.61
CA LYS A 23 -15.76 -23.38 -67.78
C LYS A 23 -15.70 -24.91 -67.76
N GLU A 24 -16.57 -25.52 -68.58
CA GLU A 24 -16.68 -26.95 -68.72
C GLU A 24 -15.49 -27.67 -69.41
N ASP A 25 -14.42 -26.96 -69.80
CA ASP A 25 -13.33 -27.52 -70.61
C ASP A 25 -12.06 -27.94 -69.86
N LEU A 26 -12.05 -27.87 -68.50
CA LEU A 26 -10.89 -28.36 -67.75
C LEU A 26 -11.27 -29.60 -66.90
N HIS A 27 -10.88 -30.77 -67.40
CA HIS A 27 -10.98 -32.08 -66.73
C HIS A 27 -10.06 -32.07 -65.45
N ILE A 28 -10.33 -31.23 -64.52
CA ILE A 28 -9.64 -31.25 -63.17
C ILE A 28 -10.55 -32.02 -62.20
N PRO A 29 -10.09 -33.15 -61.65
CA PRO A 29 -10.89 -33.87 -60.66
C PRO A 29 -11.32 -32.94 -59.51
N GLN A 30 -12.60 -32.96 -59.14
CA GLN A 30 -13.19 -32.16 -58.08
C GLN A 30 -12.37 -32.22 -56.75
N ALA A 31 -11.69 -33.33 -56.49
CA ALA A 31 -10.80 -33.54 -55.38
C ALA A 31 -9.56 -32.61 -55.42
N THR A 32 -9.06 -32.29 -56.62
CA THR A 32 -7.90 -31.43 -56.86
C THR A 32 -8.27 -29.96 -56.64
N VAL A 33 -9.44 -29.55 -57.12
CA VAL A 33 -9.95 -28.16 -56.88
C VAL A 33 -10.17 -27.91 -55.38
N LYS A 34 -10.75 -28.86 -54.66
CA LYS A 34 -10.90 -28.75 -53.18
C LYS A 34 -9.55 -28.65 -52.48
N ARG A 35 -8.56 -29.42 -52.89
CA ARG A 35 -7.20 -29.33 -52.30
C ARG A 35 -6.55 -27.98 -52.56
N ILE A 36 -6.68 -27.41 -53.74
CA ILE A 36 -6.15 -26.08 -54.06
C ILE A 36 -6.85 -25.00 -53.25
N LEU A 37 -8.17 -25.08 -53.04
CA LEU A 37 -8.93 -24.16 -52.20
C LEU A 37 -8.52 -24.24 -50.73
N TYR A 38 -8.27 -25.44 -50.22
CA TYR A 38 -7.76 -25.60 -48.86
C TYR A 38 -6.34 -25.03 -48.69
N ILE A 39 -5.46 -25.22 -49.67
CA ILE A 39 -4.09 -24.66 -49.65
C ILE A 39 -4.13 -23.10 -49.72
N LEU A 40 -5.00 -22.55 -50.55
CA LEU A 40 -5.20 -21.10 -50.66
C LEU A 40 -5.81 -20.50 -49.38
N ALA A 41 -6.76 -21.17 -48.75
CA ALA A 41 -7.35 -20.77 -47.50
C ALA A 41 -6.31 -20.83 -46.36
N LEU A 42 -5.47 -21.87 -46.35
CA LEU A 42 -4.39 -22.00 -45.38
C LEU A 42 -3.30 -20.93 -45.61
N ALA A 43 -2.94 -20.63 -46.85
CA ALA A 43 -1.99 -19.58 -47.18
C ALA A 43 -2.51 -18.18 -46.81
N MET A 44 -3.82 -17.92 -47.02
CA MET A 44 -4.43 -16.66 -46.55
C MET A 44 -4.51 -16.53 -45.02
N SER A 45 -4.69 -17.64 -44.29
CA SER A 45 -4.66 -17.60 -42.82
C SER A 45 -3.26 -17.32 -42.27
N ILE A 46 -2.21 -17.70 -42.98
CA ILE A 46 -0.81 -17.39 -42.54
C ILE A 46 -0.45 -15.94 -42.88
N LEU A 47 -1.01 -15.35 -43.92
CA LEU A 47 -0.80 -13.95 -44.31
C LEU A 47 -1.64 -12.96 -43.47
N ALA A 48 -2.71 -13.43 -42.82
CA ALA A 48 -3.54 -12.58 -41.94
C ALA A 48 -2.94 -12.33 -40.56
N CYS A 49 -1.78 -12.91 -40.24
CA CYS A 49 -1.14 -12.79 -38.92
C CYS A 49 0.09 -11.87 -38.92
N THR A 50 0.15 -10.90 -39.86
CA THR A 50 1.07 -9.76 -39.75
C THR A 50 0.28 -8.51 -39.43
N ASP A 51 -0.45 -8.54 -38.30
CA ASP A 51 -0.69 -7.27 -37.60
C ASP A 51 0.67 -6.83 -37.09
N GLU A 52 1.36 -5.98 -37.85
CA GLU A 52 2.36 -5.12 -37.24
C GLU A 52 1.64 -4.41 -36.11
N ILE A 53 2.00 -4.78 -34.87
CA ILE A 53 1.57 -4.04 -33.69
C ILE A 53 1.94 -2.60 -33.99
N ASP A 54 0.92 -1.79 -34.18
CA ASP A 54 1.09 -0.36 -34.48
C ASP A 54 1.91 0.25 -33.35
N LYS A 55 3.20 0.45 -33.63
CA LYS A 55 4.14 1.02 -32.67
C LYS A 55 3.81 2.47 -32.32
N SER A 56 2.88 3.11 -33.07
CA SER A 56 2.41 4.46 -32.79
C SER A 56 1.56 4.55 -31.52
N ASN A 57 0.99 3.43 -31.04
CA ASN A 57 0.26 3.33 -29.80
C ASN A 57 1.09 2.76 -28.62
N ARG A 58 2.39 2.53 -28.80
CA ARG A 58 3.30 2.36 -27.69
C ARG A 58 3.50 3.72 -27.08
N PHE A 59 2.91 3.93 -25.89
CA PHE A 59 3.35 5.02 -25.02
C PHE A 59 4.84 4.80 -24.72
N THR A 60 5.69 5.45 -25.50
CA THR A 60 7.09 5.61 -25.17
C THR A 60 7.15 6.78 -24.19
N PHE A 61 7.62 6.53 -22.98
CA PHE A 61 7.98 7.62 -22.08
C PHE A 61 8.94 8.53 -22.81
N THR A 62 8.55 9.78 -23.00
CA THR A 62 9.39 10.82 -23.61
C THR A 62 10.08 11.66 -22.55
N GLY A 63 9.63 11.54 -21.30
CA GLY A 63 10.13 12.24 -20.13
C GLY A 63 10.83 11.33 -19.13
N GLU A 64 11.27 11.93 -18.04
CA GLU A 64 11.97 11.28 -16.93
C GLU A 64 10.97 10.49 -16.09
N THR A 65 11.21 9.20 -15.84
CA THR A 65 10.45 8.39 -14.88
C THR A 65 10.94 8.65 -13.45
N LEU A 66 10.23 8.12 -12.43
CA LEU A 66 10.72 8.14 -11.05
C LEU A 66 12.10 7.51 -10.90
N MET A 67 12.36 6.40 -11.62
CA MET A 67 13.67 5.76 -11.58
C MET A 67 14.73 6.57 -12.30
N ASP A 68 14.41 7.19 -13.46
CA ASP A 68 15.33 8.08 -14.16
C ASP A 68 15.67 9.30 -13.30
N TYR A 69 14.69 9.84 -12.57
CA TYR A 69 14.91 10.93 -11.62
C TYR A 69 15.97 10.58 -10.58
N LEU A 70 15.90 9.39 -10.01
CA LEU A 70 16.87 8.86 -9.05
C LEU A 70 18.25 8.65 -9.69
N LEU A 71 18.29 7.98 -10.85
CA LEU A 71 19.54 7.63 -11.53
C LEU A 71 20.30 8.87 -12.02
N ASN A 72 19.59 9.87 -12.56
CA ASN A 72 20.19 11.11 -13.03
C ASN A 72 20.76 11.97 -11.89
N ARG A 73 20.36 11.69 -10.63
CA ARG A 73 20.81 12.38 -9.41
C ARG A 73 21.40 11.40 -8.39
N SER A 74 22.03 10.34 -8.89
CA SER A 74 22.53 9.23 -8.07
C SER A 74 23.56 9.66 -7.02
N GLU A 75 24.28 10.73 -7.24
CA GLU A 75 25.20 11.33 -6.26
C GLU A 75 24.50 11.69 -4.94
N ASN A 76 23.22 12.10 -4.99
CA ASN A 76 22.44 12.48 -3.82
C ASN A 76 21.54 11.36 -3.30
N PHE A 77 21.19 10.35 -4.11
CA PHE A 77 20.19 9.35 -3.83
C PHE A 77 20.64 7.89 -4.01
N SER A 78 21.95 7.63 -4.05
CA SER A 78 22.53 6.28 -4.23
C SER A 78 21.99 5.30 -3.18
N ASN A 79 21.86 5.71 -1.92
CA ASN A 79 21.34 4.86 -0.86
C ASN A 79 19.85 4.50 -1.10
N PHE A 80 19.06 5.45 -1.59
CA PHE A 80 17.65 5.17 -1.90
C PHE A 80 17.49 4.29 -3.14
N ILE A 81 18.36 4.43 -4.15
CA ILE A 81 18.43 3.52 -5.31
C ILE A 81 18.68 2.08 -4.82
N ILE A 82 19.65 1.88 -3.93
CA ILE A 82 19.95 0.57 -3.33
C ILE A 82 18.72 0.04 -2.57
N LEU A 83 18.05 0.87 -1.78
CA LEU A 83 16.82 0.48 -1.07
C LEU A 83 15.74 0.00 -2.05
N THR A 84 15.50 0.72 -3.17
CA THR A 84 14.51 0.33 -4.18
C THR A 84 14.85 -0.95 -4.90
N GLN A 85 16.14 -1.19 -5.18
CA GLN A 85 16.63 -2.44 -5.78
C GLN A 85 16.39 -3.62 -4.84
N ARG A 86 16.79 -3.51 -3.56
CA ARG A 86 16.60 -4.55 -2.54
C ARG A 86 15.13 -4.80 -2.23
N ALA A 87 14.27 -3.79 -2.37
CA ALA A 87 12.82 -3.89 -2.22
C ALA A 87 12.11 -4.48 -3.46
N GLY A 88 12.81 -4.70 -4.57
CA GLY A 88 12.22 -5.14 -5.84
C GLY A 88 11.33 -4.10 -6.51
N LEU A 89 11.51 -2.81 -6.18
CA LEU A 89 10.69 -1.70 -6.71
C LEU A 89 11.30 -1.05 -7.95
N PHE A 90 12.54 -1.40 -8.32
CA PHE A 90 13.25 -0.77 -9.43
C PHE A 90 12.45 -0.78 -10.73
N SER A 91 11.93 -1.95 -11.12
CA SER A 91 11.12 -2.07 -12.34
C SER A 91 9.81 -1.32 -12.25
N LEU A 92 9.17 -1.30 -11.07
CA LEU A 92 7.92 -0.58 -10.83
C LEU A 92 8.10 0.93 -11.05
N LEU A 93 9.16 1.52 -10.50
CA LEU A 93 9.46 2.95 -10.62
C LEU A 93 9.86 3.38 -12.03
N ASN A 94 10.17 2.41 -12.89
CA ASN A 94 10.50 2.64 -14.30
C ASN A 94 9.35 2.31 -15.27
N THR A 95 8.18 1.92 -14.78
CA THR A 95 7.02 1.57 -15.58
C THR A 95 5.92 2.62 -15.46
N TYR A 96 4.91 2.48 -16.32
CA TYR A 96 3.72 3.33 -16.29
C TYR A 96 3.01 3.20 -14.94
N GLY A 97 2.57 4.34 -14.41
CA GLY A 97 1.85 4.42 -13.15
C GLY A 97 1.60 5.85 -12.75
N GLN A 98 1.02 6.05 -11.58
CA GLN A 98 0.87 7.37 -10.97
C GLN A 98 1.24 7.26 -9.50
N TYR A 99 2.50 7.48 -9.21
CA TYR A 99 3.06 7.30 -7.88
C TYR A 99 3.46 8.63 -7.26
N THR A 100 3.53 8.65 -5.94
CA THR A 100 4.22 9.71 -5.20
C THR A 100 5.39 9.12 -4.46
N LEU A 101 6.57 9.67 -4.66
CA LEU A 101 7.78 9.29 -3.97
C LEU A 101 8.23 10.41 -3.02
N PHE A 102 8.26 10.10 -1.72
CA PHE A 102 8.89 10.96 -0.71
C PHE A 102 10.35 10.57 -0.60
N LEU A 103 11.25 11.36 -1.17
CA LEU A 103 12.63 11.00 -1.43
C LEU A 103 13.60 11.66 -0.43
N PRO A 104 14.20 10.91 0.51
CA PRO A 104 15.28 11.37 1.35
C PRO A 104 16.62 11.28 0.62
N ASP A 105 17.54 12.17 0.91
CA ASP A 105 18.91 12.10 0.42
C ASP A 105 19.76 11.04 1.16
N ASN A 106 20.99 10.82 0.70
CA ASN A 106 21.91 9.85 1.29
C ASN A 106 22.18 10.14 2.76
N ALA A 107 22.38 11.40 3.12
CA ALA A 107 22.67 11.80 4.49
C ALA A 107 21.49 11.55 5.43
N ALA A 108 20.26 11.78 4.96
CA ALA A 108 19.04 11.48 5.72
C ALA A 108 18.88 9.98 5.96
N VAL A 109 19.19 9.14 4.96
CA VAL A 109 19.13 7.66 5.10
C VAL A 109 20.18 7.18 6.09
N GLU A 110 21.43 7.60 5.97
CA GLU A 110 22.51 7.21 6.90
C GLU A 110 22.21 7.65 8.33
N LYS A 111 21.77 8.90 8.51
CA LYS A 111 21.38 9.41 9.82
C LYS A 111 20.23 8.61 10.44
N TYR A 112 19.27 8.18 9.64
CA TYR A 112 18.18 7.35 10.12
C TYR A 112 18.68 5.99 10.59
N VAL A 113 19.50 5.30 9.79
CA VAL A 113 20.07 3.99 10.12
C VAL A 113 20.88 4.08 11.42
N TYR A 114 21.75 5.08 11.54
CA TYR A 114 22.54 5.33 12.74
C TYR A 114 21.66 5.56 13.99
N ALA A 115 20.63 6.40 13.87
CA ALA A 115 19.73 6.70 14.97
C ALA A 115 18.95 5.46 15.44
N GLN A 116 18.42 4.66 14.52
CA GLN A 116 17.68 3.44 14.84
C GLN A 116 18.56 2.37 15.50
N ALA A 117 19.78 2.20 15.01
CA ALA A 117 20.76 1.31 15.62
C ALA A 117 21.11 1.77 17.05
N SER A 118 21.30 3.07 17.25
CA SER A 118 21.60 3.65 18.56
C SER A 118 20.46 3.42 19.56
N ILE A 119 19.19 3.55 19.13
CA ILE A 119 18.01 3.24 19.96
C ILE A 119 17.98 1.76 20.34
N SER A 120 18.17 0.86 19.39
CA SER A 120 18.22 -0.58 19.64
C SER A 120 19.33 -0.94 20.65
N GLN A 121 20.51 -0.36 20.50
CA GLN A 121 21.64 -0.59 21.38
C GLN A 121 21.41 -0.01 22.79
N ALA A 122 20.93 1.21 22.89
CA ALA A 122 20.69 1.90 24.16
C ALA A 122 19.60 1.25 25.02
N THR A 123 18.62 0.60 24.38
CA THR A 123 17.48 -0.02 25.07
C THR A 123 17.62 -1.52 25.25
N LYS A 124 18.68 -2.15 24.74
CA LYS A 124 18.87 -3.61 24.70
C LYS A 124 18.72 -4.28 26.07
N ASP A 125 19.28 -3.68 27.10
CA ASP A 125 19.34 -4.24 28.46
C ASP A 125 18.35 -3.55 29.41
N THR A 126 17.38 -2.78 28.90
CA THR A 126 16.33 -2.14 29.67
C THR A 126 15.15 -3.08 29.89
N GLU A 127 14.29 -2.75 30.86
CA GLU A 127 13.04 -3.48 31.12
C GLU A 127 12.12 -3.52 29.87
N TYR A 128 12.22 -2.52 29.00
CA TYR A 128 11.42 -2.38 27.78
C TYR A 128 12.32 -2.10 26.57
N PRO A 129 12.98 -3.13 26.00
CA PRO A 129 13.84 -2.94 24.84
C PRO A 129 13.04 -2.50 23.62
N VAL A 130 13.55 -1.49 22.91
CA VAL A 130 12.94 -1.01 21.67
C VAL A 130 13.58 -1.70 20.49
N TRP A 131 12.84 -2.60 19.86
CA TRP A 131 13.26 -3.25 18.63
C TRP A 131 12.98 -2.36 17.43
N THR A 132 14.02 -1.84 16.77
CA THR A 132 13.90 -1.00 15.57
C THR A 132 14.09 -1.78 14.28
N GLY A 133 14.50 -3.03 14.35
CA GLY A 133 14.87 -3.84 13.18
C GLY A 133 16.27 -3.52 12.63
N ILE A 134 16.95 -2.50 13.16
CA ILE A 134 18.28 -2.04 12.74
C ILE A 134 19.24 -2.16 13.92
N THR A 135 20.29 -2.97 13.77
CA THR A 135 21.25 -3.26 14.83
C THR A 135 22.65 -2.68 14.56
N SER A 136 22.98 -2.46 13.29
CA SER A 136 24.24 -1.83 12.87
C SER A 136 24.01 -0.37 12.47
N PRO A 137 24.92 0.53 12.83
CA PRO A 137 24.84 1.94 12.45
C PRO A 137 25.23 2.20 10.99
N PHE A 138 25.69 1.20 10.26
CA PHE A 138 26.14 1.32 8.87
C PHE A 138 25.04 0.91 7.89
N PHE A 139 24.87 1.71 6.85
CA PHE A 139 23.84 1.47 5.82
C PHE A 139 24.05 0.14 5.10
N GLU A 140 25.29 -0.28 4.86
CA GLU A 140 25.66 -1.50 4.17
C GLU A 140 25.18 -2.76 4.90
N ASP A 141 25.07 -2.69 6.23
CA ASP A 141 24.65 -3.80 7.09
C ASP A 141 23.11 -3.87 7.23
N LEU A 142 22.38 -2.94 6.61
CA LEU A 142 20.93 -2.95 6.67
C LEU A 142 20.37 -4.25 6.07
N SER A 143 19.44 -4.91 6.75
CA SER A 143 18.81 -6.14 6.23
C SER A 143 17.91 -5.85 5.03
N ASP A 144 17.73 -6.85 4.13
CA ASP A 144 16.81 -6.71 2.99
C ASP A 144 15.36 -6.47 3.44
N SER A 145 14.97 -7.05 4.56
CA SER A 145 13.65 -6.81 5.15
C SER A 145 13.46 -5.34 5.52
N MET A 146 14.45 -4.72 6.19
CA MET A 146 14.36 -3.31 6.54
C MET A 146 14.49 -2.38 5.34
N ALA A 147 15.35 -2.71 4.37
CA ALA A 147 15.43 -1.99 3.11
C ALA A 147 14.08 -1.98 2.39
N ASN A 148 13.41 -3.14 2.33
CA ASN A 148 12.07 -3.28 1.77
C ASN A 148 11.04 -2.41 2.51
N VAL A 149 11.03 -2.46 3.83
CA VAL A 149 10.09 -1.68 4.65
C VAL A 149 10.30 -0.19 4.45
N ILE A 150 11.55 0.29 4.46
CA ILE A 150 11.88 1.71 4.27
C ILE A 150 11.47 2.16 2.86
N ALA A 151 11.91 1.48 1.81
CA ALA A 151 11.58 1.87 0.43
C ALA A 151 10.07 1.95 0.19
N ARG A 152 9.32 0.93 0.61
CA ARG A 152 7.87 0.86 0.48
C ARG A 152 7.14 1.92 1.31
N ASN A 153 7.72 2.36 2.42
CA ASN A 153 7.12 3.40 3.24
C ASN A 153 7.12 4.77 2.58
N HIS A 154 8.07 5.00 1.68
CA HIS A 154 8.25 6.26 0.95
C HIS A 154 7.48 6.34 -0.38
N LEU A 155 6.86 5.24 -0.80
CA LEU A 155 6.13 5.17 -2.06
C LEU A 155 4.63 5.05 -1.82
N VAL A 156 3.84 5.90 -2.48
CA VAL A 156 2.38 5.92 -2.44
C VAL A 156 1.83 5.64 -3.83
N ASP A 157 0.81 4.78 -3.92
CA ASP A 157 0.13 4.40 -5.17
C ASP A 157 -0.97 5.42 -5.52
N ALA A 158 -0.58 6.66 -5.66
CA ALA A 158 -1.42 7.76 -6.12
C ALA A 158 -0.54 8.99 -6.41
N LYS A 159 -0.99 9.85 -7.31
CA LYS A 159 -0.40 11.18 -7.54
C LYS A 159 -0.92 12.15 -6.48
N CYS A 160 -0.06 12.64 -5.59
CA CYS A 160 -0.40 13.54 -4.50
C CYS A 160 0.37 14.86 -4.65
N MET A 161 -0.27 15.87 -5.23
CA MET A 161 0.27 17.23 -5.28
C MET A 161 0.17 17.92 -3.92
N THR A 162 1.10 18.79 -3.59
CA THR A 162 1.06 19.58 -2.33
C THR A 162 -0.27 20.32 -2.17
N ALA A 163 -0.77 20.91 -3.25
CA ALA A 163 -2.03 21.67 -3.24
C ALA A 163 -3.28 20.81 -3.02
N GLU A 164 -3.21 19.51 -3.24
CA GLU A 164 -4.31 18.54 -3.11
C GLU A 164 -4.30 17.81 -1.78
N THR A 165 -3.24 17.97 -0.99
CA THR A 165 -3.15 17.37 0.34
C THR A 165 -3.92 18.22 1.35
N SER A 166 -4.44 17.57 2.39
CA SER A 166 -5.08 18.21 3.53
C SER A 166 -4.47 17.69 4.83
N GLU A 167 -4.59 18.48 5.88
CA GLU A 167 -4.16 18.06 7.21
C GLU A 167 -4.88 16.78 7.65
N GLY A 168 -4.15 15.88 8.30
CA GLY A 168 -4.64 14.64 8.89
C GLY A 168 -3.98 13.40 8.31
N ALA A 169 -4.37 12.95 7.14
CA ALA A 169 -3.75 11.80 6.49
C ALA A 169 -3.89 11.87 4.96
N LEU A 170 -2.90 11.33 4.26
CA LEU A 170 -3.02 11.13 2.81
C LEU A 170 -4.22 10.24 2.49
N ASN A 171 -4.92 10.58 1.41
CA ASN A 171 -6.08 9.82 0.94
C ASN A 171 -5.70 8.44 0.38
N ALA A 172 -4.42 8.22 0.07
CA ALA A 172 -3.90 6.97 -0.44
C ALA A 172 -2.92 6.33 0.56
N ARG A 173 -2.83 5.00 0.50
CA ARG A 173 -1.90 4.24 1.33
C ARG A 173 -0.54 4.14 0.65
N ASN A 174 0.51 4.08 1.45
CA ASN A 174 1.82 3.72 0.95
C ASN A 174 1.90 2.21 0.64
N PHE A 175 3.00 1.78 0.05
CA PHE A 175 3.20 0.36 -0.32
C PHE A 175 3.36 -0.59 0.88
N ASN A 176 3.51 -0.06 2.10
CA ASN A 176 3.35 -0.82 3.34
C ASN A 176 1.89 -0.88 3.83
N ARG A 177 0.92 -0.43 2.99
CA ARG A 177 -0.53 -0.39 3.28
C ARG A 177 -0.89 0.49 4.47
N ARG A 178 -0.08 1.50 4.78
CA ARG A 178 -0.30 2.47 5.86
C ARG A 178 -0.66 3.84 5.31
N LEU A 179 -1.47 4.57 6.05
CA LEU A 179 -1.72 5.98 5.79
C LEU A 179 -0.56 6.81 6.36
N LEU A 180 -0.08 7.76 5.59
CA LEU A 180 0.88 8.75 6.08
C LEU A 180 0.13 9.93 6.66
N GLY A 181 0.47 10.31 7.88
CA GLY A 181 -0.04 11.51 8.53
C GLY A 181 0.51 12.77 7.85
N ILE A 182 -0.36 13.76 7.64
CA ILE A 182 -0.03 15.04 7.03
C ILE A 182 -0.29 16.14 8.04
N ASN A 183 0.75 16.94 8.30
CA ASN A 183 0.65 18.24 8.96
C ASN A 183 1.36 19.29 8.12
N TYR A 184 1.10 20.55 8.39
CA TYR A 184 1.77 21.66 7.76
C TYR A 184 2.64 22.40 8.78
N ILE A 185 3.83 22.75 8.36
CA ILE A 185 4.71 23.64 9.10
C ILE A 185 5.03 24.87 8.26
N VAL A 186 5.17 25.99 8.92
CA VAL A 186 5.62 27.25 8.30
C VAL A 186 7.07 27.48 8.72
N ARG A 187 7.96 27.60 7.73
CA ARG A 187 9.36 28.01 7.92
C ARG A 187 9.68 29.05 6.85
N ASP A 188 10.29 30.15 7.22
CA ASP A 188 10.69 31.21 6.30
C ASP A 188 9.55 31.65 5.37
N GLU A 189 8.36 31.88 5.94
CA GLU A 189 7.14 32.29 5.25
C GLU A 189 6.63 31.28 4.17
N ARG A 190 7.13 30.04 4.19
CA ARG A 190 6.71 28.97 3.29
C ARG A 190 6.03 27.82 4.04
N PHE A 191 5.03 27.24 3.39
CA PHE A 191 4.37 26.03 3.88
C PHE A 191 5.16 24.81 3.41
N TYR A 192 5.39 23.89 4.34
CA TYR A 192 5.97 22.59 4.07
C TYR A 192 5.04 21.50 4.59
N ILE A 193 4.92 20.41 3.82
CA ILE A 193 4.24 19.20 4.29
C ILE A 193 5.16 18.52 5.29
N MET A 194 4.62 18.15 6.43
CA MET A 194 5.28 17.27 7.40
C MET A 194 4.59 15.91 7.42
N LEU A 195 5.36 14.87 7.16
CA LEU A 195 4.92 13.48 7.13
C LEU A 195 5.15 12.84 8.50
N ASN A 196 4.10 12.18 9.04
CA ASN A 196 4.15 11.49 10.34
C ASN A 196 4.77 12.33 11.47
N ASN A 197 4.59 13.64 11.46
CA ASN A 197 5.20 14.59 12.41
C ASN A 197 6.74 14.51 12.50
N SER A 198 7.42 13.97 11.53
CA SER A 198 8.87 13.72 11.59
C SER A 198 9.64 14.22 10.36
N ALA A 199 9.23 13.92 9.16
CA ALA A 199 9.91 14.28 7.93
C ALA A 199 9.21 15.45 7.22
N ALA A 200 9.95 16.54 6.99
CA ALA A 200 9.42 17.70 6.27
C ALA A 200 9.78 17.63 4.79
N SER A 201 8.83 17.95 3.92
CA SER A 201 9.11 18.17 2.50
C SER A 201 9.94 19.44 2.34
N ILE A 202 11.12 19.33 1.75
CA ILE A 202 12.05 20.45 1.49
C ILE A 202 12.04 20.89 0.02
N GLY A 203 11.42 20.11 -0.85
CA GLY A 203 11.20 20.41 -2.26
C GLY A 203 10.12 19.47 -2.79
N GLY A 204 9.01 20.04 -3.21
CA GLY A 204 7.83 19.27 -3.60
C GLY A 204 7.45 19.47 -5.06
N ASP A 205 6.46 18.67 -5.47
CA ASP A 205 5.80 18.73 -6.78
C ASP A 205 6.78 18.65 -7.98
N ASN A 206 7.87 17.87 -7.84
CA ASN A 206 8.72 17.55 -8.96
C ASN A 206 8.01 16.49 -9.82
N GLU A 207 7.34 16.94 -10.89
CA GLU A 207 6.58 16.05 -11.76
C GLU A 207 7.50 15.24 -12.65
N VAL A 208 7.20 13.95 -12.77
CA VAL A 208 7.82 13.01 -13.70
C VAL A 208 6.73 12.25 -14.46
N GLU A 209 7.10 11.51 -15.52
CA GLU A 209 6.12 10.83 -16.40
C GLU A 209 5.17 9.89 -15.65
N ASN A 210 5.66 9.19 -14.63
CA ASN A 210 4.88 8.20 -13.88
C ASN A 210 4.63 8.60 -12.43
N GLY A 211 4.72 9.89 -12.08
CA GLY A 211 4.43 10.33 -10.72
C GLY A 211 4.95 11.69 -10.32
N ILE A 212 5.14 11.84 -9.01
CA ILE A 212 5.66 13.06 -8.37
C ILE A 212 6.75 12.68 -7.38
N VAL A 213 7.78 13.50 -7.29
CA VAL A 213 8.82 13.41 -6.26
C VAL A 213 8.72 14.59 -5.31
N HIS A 214 8.60 14.30 -4.01
CA HIS A 214 8.78 15.24 -2.93
C HIS A 214 10.10 14.94 -2.22
N LEU A 215 11.03 15.87 -2.22
CA LEU A 215 12.25 15.74 -1.45
C LEU A 215 11.93 15.95 0.04
N VAL A 216 12.44 15.08 0.91
CA VAL A 216 12.23 15.16 2.35
C VAL A 216 13.55 15.25 3.11
N ASP A 217 13.53 15.97 4.23
CA ASP A 217 14.72 16.22 5.07
C ASP A 217 15.13 15.01 5.92
N LYS A 218 14.26 14.02 6.04
CA LYS A 218 14.47 12.79 6.82
C LYS A 218 13.75 11.61 6.20
N VAL A 219 14.18 10.41 6.55
CA VAL A 219 13.41 9.20 6.30
C VAL A 219 12.05 9.29 7.01
N VAL A 220 10.98 9.03 6.26
CA VAL A 220 9.64 8.87 6.84
C VAL A 220 9.63 7.58 7.63
N ASP A 221 9.66 7.68 8.95
CA ASP A 221 9.80 6.52 9.83
C ASP A 221 8.65 5.51 9.60
N PRO A 222 8.96 4.29 9.16
CA PRO A 222 7.96 3.26 9.05
C PRO A 222 7.60 2.77 10.45
N SER A 223 6.45 3.20 10.98
CA SER A 223 5.98 2.66 12.26
C SER A 223 5.81 1.14 12.14
N MET A 224 6.71 0.39 12.76
CA MET A 224 6.63 -1.08 12.86
C MET A 224 5.79 -1.51 14.06
N LYS A 225 5.41 -0.57 14.93
CA LYS A 225 4.69 -0.86 16.18
C LYS A 225 3.20 -1.05 15.91
N ASN A 226 2.63 -2.05 16.54
CA ASN A 226 1.18 -2.17 16.69
C ASN A 226 0.67 -1.24 17.82
N VAL A 227 -0.65 -1.16 18.01
CA VAL A 227 -1.24 -0.25 19.00
C VAL A 227 -0.71 -0.50 20.42
N PRO A 228 -0.66 -1.72 20.97
CA PRO A 228 -0.08 -1.98 22.28
C PRO A 228 1.37 -1.56 22.40
N GLU A 229 2.20 -1.86 21.41
CA GLU A 229 3.63 -1.50 21.41
C GLU A 229 3.83 0.01 21.35
N LEU A 230 2.99 0.73 20.59
CA LEU A 230 3.04 2.19 20.54
C LEU A 230 2.68 2.81 21.89
N MET A 231 1.61 2.33 22.53
CA MET A 231 1.17 2.82 23.83
C MET A 231 2.21 2.53 24.93
N GLN A 232 2.83 1.36 24.89
CA GLN A 232 3.90 0.99 25.81
C GLN A 232 5.14 1.89 25.63
N ALA A 233 5.50 2.21 24.40
CA ALA A 233 6.67 3.05 24.09
C ALA A 233 6.51 4.50 24.55
N THR A 234 5.29 5.03 24.59
CA THR A 234 5.01 6.42 25.00
C THR A 234 4.96 6.63 26.51
N GLN A 235 4.81 5.58 27.30
CA GLN A 235 4.71 5.59 28.77
C GLN A 235 3.61 6.49 29.35
N PHE A 236 2.72 7.03 28.55
CA PHE A 236 1.59 7.85 29.00
C PHE A 236 0.35 7.02 29.34
N PHE A 237 0.33 5.73 28.98
CA PHE A 237 -0.85 4.86 29.05
C PHE A 237 -0.61 3.63 29.93
N ARG A 238 0.12 3.75 31.05
CA ARG A 238 0.52 2.60 31.88
C ARG A 238 -0.69 1.88 32.47
N ILE A 239 -1.67 2.64 32.99
CA ILE A 239 -2.88 2.10 33.61
C ILE A 239 -3.68 1.34 32.56
N PHE A 240 -3.89 1.95 31.40
CA PHE A 240 -4.64 1.32 30.29
C PHE A 240 -3.90 0.11 29.70
N ASN A 241 -2.57 0.18 29.55
CA ASN A 241 -1.75 -0.95 29.13
C ASN A 241 -1.86 -2.14 30.08
N SER A 242 -1.89 -1.88 31.39
CA SER A 242 -2.11 -2.93 32.38
C SER A 242 -3.47 -3.59 32.21
N ALA A 243 -4.51 -2.79 31.94
CA ALA A 243 -5.86 -3.31 31.67
C ALA A 243 -5.91 -4.15 30.38
N MET A 244 -5.25 -3.68 29.28
CA MET A 244 -5.16 -4.46 28.03
C MET A 244 -4.45 -5.80 28.22
N ASN A 245 -3.36 -5.81 28.99
CA ASN A 245 -2.61 -7.04 29.26
C ASN A 245 -3.44 -8.01 30.12
N LEU A 246 -4.07 -7.52 31.18
CA LEU A 246 -4.88 -8.33 32.09
C LEU A 246 -6.10 -8.94 31.40
N THR A 247 -6.69 -8.22 30.46
CA THR A 247 -7.86 -8.68 29.69
C THR A 247 -7.51 -9.50 28.45
N GLY A 248 -6.24 -9.60 28.08
CA GLY A 248 -5.79 -10.25 26.85
C GLY A 248 -6.03 -9.43 25.57
N PHE A 249 -6.52 -8.20 25.70
CA PHE A 249 -6.76 -7.32 24.54
C PHE A 249 -5.48 -6.93 23.81
N ALA A 250 -4.35 -6.84 24.50
CA ALA A 250 -3.06 -6.56 23.88
C ALA A 250 -2.71 -7.59 22.80
N ASP A 251 -2.97 -8.88 23.04
CA ASP A 251 -2.70 -9.94 22.08
C ASP A 251 -3.73 -9.98 20.92
N LEU A 252 -4.95 -9.54 21.19
CA LEU A 252 -5.98 -9.39 20.15
C LEU A 252 -5.59 -8.27 19.18
N LEU A 253 -5.14 -7.12 19.68
CA LEU A 253 -4.76 -5.95 18.88
C LEU A 253 -3.46 -6.13 18.10
N LYS A 254 -2.64 -7.13 18.40
CA LYS A 254 -1.46 -7.50 17.60
C LYS A 254 -1.81 -8.22 16.30
N LYS A 255 -3.03 -8.78 16.20
CA LYS A 255 -3.46 -9.49 15.02
C LYS A 255 -3.79 -8.50 13.90
N ASP A 256 -3.16 -8.66 12.77
CA ASP A 256 -3.35 -7.84 11.58
C ASP A 256 -4.13 -8.58 10.46
N LEU A 257 -4.34 -9.87 10.64
CA LEU A 257 -5.07 -10.73 9.70
C LEU A 257 -6.26 -11.39 10.40
N ASP A 258 -7.38 -11.39 9.71
CA ASP A 258 -8.56 -12.15 10.11
C ASP A 258 -8.39 -13.62 9.71
N ALA A 259 -7.95 -14.44 10.66
CA ALA A 259 -7.78 -15.86 10.45
C ALA A 259 -9.12 -16.61 10.22
N THR A 260 -10.26 -15.98 10.54
CA THR A 260 -11.60 -16.57 10.33
C THR A 260 -12.13 -16.31 8.92
N TYR A 261 -11.51 -15.38 8.18
CA TYR A 261 -11.89 -15.02 6.83
C TYR A 261 -11.26 -15.97 5.81
N ASP A 262 -12.03 -16.97 5.38
CA ASP A 262 -11.62 -17.87 4.30
C ASP A 262 -11.90 -17.26 2.93
N TYR A 263 -10.92 -16.53 2.41
CA TYR A 263 -11.04 -15.93 1.08
C TYR A 263 -11.13 -16.96 -0.04
N THR A 264 -10.79 -18.22 0.21
CA THR A 264 -10.85 -19.27 -0.84
C THR A 264 -12.29 -19.65 -1.17
N GLN A 265 -13.24 -19.41 -0.26
CA GLN A 265 -14.67 -19.64 -0.50
C GLN A 265 -15.24 -18.70 -1.57
N TYR A 266 -14.63 -17.54 -1.75
CA TYR A 266 -15.08 -16.55 -2.75
C TYR A 266 -14.57 -16.84 -4.17
N LYS A 267 -13.72 -17.84 -4.36
CA LYS A 267 -13.28 -18.28 -5.71
C LYS A 267 -14.45 -18.75 -6.58
N VAL A 268 -15.52 -19.25 -5.98
CA VAL A 268 -16.71 -19.73 -6.74
C VAL A 268 -17.44 -18.60 -7.43
N HIS A 269 -17.39 -17.38 -6.90
CA HIS A 269 -18.04 -16.21 -7.51
C HIS A 269 -17.21 -15.55 -8.62
N TYR A 270 -15.97 -15.97 -8.80
CA TYR A 270 -15.05 -15.47 -9.82
C TYR A 270 -15.55 -15.69 -11.25
N TYR A 271 -16.25 -16.80 -11.49
CA TYR A 271 -16.79 -17.11 -12.82
C TYR A 271 -17.93 -16.18 -13.28
N LEU A 272 -18.48 -15.41 -12.34
CA LEU A 272 -19.56 -14.46 -12.60
C LEU A 272 -19.07 -13.03 -12.81
N LEU A 273 -17.79 -12.76 -12.54
CA LEU A 273 -17.18 -11.44 -12.68
C LEU A 273 -16.54 -11.27 -14.06
N PRO A 274 -16.57 -10.09 -14.66
CA PRO A 274 -15.88 -9.82 -15.91
C PRO A 274 -14.39 -10.16 -15.79
N GLN A 275 -13.78 -10.58 -16.91
CA GLN A 275 -12.38 -11.05 -17.01
C GLN A 275 -11.31 -10.14 -16.40
N TYR A 276 -11.65 -8.91 -16.03
CA TYR A 276 -10.74 -7.91 -15.49
C TYR A 276 -10.48 -8.04 -13.98
N PHE A 277 -11.21 -8.90 -13.27
CA PHE A 277 -11.06 -9.13 -11.84
C PHE A 277 -10.42 -10.49 -11.51
N TYR A 278 -9.30 -10.79 -12.15
CA TYR A 278 -8.56 -12.04 -11.96
C TYR A 278 -7.79 -12.12 -10.63
N TYR A 279 -7.92 -11.13 -9.76
CA TYR A 279 -7.23 -11.15 -8.48
C TYR A 279 -8.02 -11.99 -7.48
N ALA A 280 -7.37 -13.04 -6.96
CA ALA A 280 -7.92 -13.78 -5.84
C ALA A 280 -8.25 -12.79 -4.72
N PRO A 281 -9.41 -12.93 -4.06
CA PRO A 281 -9.71 -12.09 -2.92
C PRO A 281 -8.53 -12.18 -1.94
N GLU A 282 -8.02 -11.01 -1.57
CA GLU A 282 -6.89 -10.93 -0.65
C GLU A 282 -7.33 -11.30 0.78
N PRO A 283 -6.41 -11.75 1.63
CA PRO A 283 -6.67 -11.91 3.04
C PRO A 283 -7.25 -10.62 3.64
N ARG A 284 -8.25 -10.75 4.51
CA ARG A 284 -8.83 -9.59 5.18
C ARG A 284 -7.89 -9.11 6.28
N TYR A 285 -7.40 -7.87 6.13
CA TYR A 285 -6.61 -7.21 7.16
C TYR A 285 -7.51 -6.55 8.18
N ILE A 286 -7.20 -6.78 9.44
CA ILE A 286 -7.85 -6.13 10.59
C ILE A 286 -7.03 -4.90 10.95
N LYS A 287 -7.72 -3.80 11.21
CA LYS A 287 -7.14 -2.56 11.69
C LYS A 287 -7.98 -2.04 12.84
N TYR A 288 -7.34 -1.40 13.80
CA TYR A 288 -8.00 -0.87 14.98
C TYR A 288 -7.73 0.63 15.11
N THR A 289 -8.72 1.33 15.66
CA THR A 289 -8.56 2.68 16.19
C THR A 289 -8.89 2.66 17.66
N GLY A 290 -7.98 3.14 18.50
CA GLY A 290 -8.17 3.27 19.94
C GLY A 290 -8.42 4.72 20.33
N PHE A 291 -9.42 4.94 21.17
CA PHE A 291 -9.70 6.20 21.86
C PHE A 291 -9.36 5.98 23.32
N VAL A 292 -8.13 6.28 23.70
CA VAL A 292 -7.55 5.85 24.97
C VAL A 292 -7.13 7.04 25.80
N GLU A 293 -7.53 7.06 27.05
CA GLU A 293 -7.16 8.07 28.03
C GLU A 293 -5.74 7.83 28.54
N PRO A 294 -4.92 8.89 28.61
CA PRO A 294 -3.63 8.83 29.26
C PRO A 294 -3.75 8.80 30.81
N ASP A 295 -2.64 8.43 31.48
CA ASP A 295 -2.60 8.25 32.94
C ASP A 295 -2.98 9.50 33.76
N ASP A 296 -2.75 10.71 33.22
CA ASP A 296 -3.12 11.96 33.89
C ASP A 296 -4.64 12.13 33.97
N VAL A 297 -5.36 11.79 32.92
CA VAL A 297 -6.83 11.76 32.92
C VAL A 297 -7.36 10.77 33.97
N PHE A 298 -6.82 9.56 34.02
CA PHE A 298 -7.21 8.60 35.07
C PHE A 298 -6.98 9.14 36.50
N ARG A 299 -5.87 9.85 36.72
CA ARG A 299 -5.58 10.46 38.03
C ARG A 299 -6.57 11.55 38.41
N GLU A 300 -7.11 12.31 37.49
CA GLU A 300 -8.17 13.29 37.77
C GLU A 300 -9.44 12.62 38.33
N PHE A 301 -9.69 11.36 38.00
CA PHE A 301 -10.78 10.57 38.55
C PHE A 301 -10.37 9.73 39.77
N GLY A 302 -9.17 9.96 40.32
CA GLY A 302 -8.67 9.24 41.49
C GLY A 302 -8.15 7.84 41.19
N ILE A 303 -8.00 7.46 39.92
CA ILE A 303 -7.50 6.15 39.47
C ILE A 303 -6.00 6.27 39.25
N GLN A 304 -5.20 5.61 40.08
CA GLN A 304 -3.73 5.68 40.04
C GLN A 304 -3.10 4.39 39.49
N SER A 305 -3.85 3.32 39.51
CA SER A 305 -3.37 1.99 39.15
C SER A 305 -4.50 1.13 38.54
N ILE A 306 -4.16 -0.08 38.11
CA ILE A 306 -5.13 -1.07 37.61
C ILE A 306 -6.07 -1.52 38.74
N GLU A 307 -5.58 -1.56 39.97
CA GLU A 307 -6.37 -1.94 41.17
C GLU A 307 -7.51 -0.94 41.42
N ASP A 308 -7.31 0.33 41.08
CA ASP A 308 -8.35 1.38 41.17
C ASP A 308 -9.29 1.34 39.99
N LEU A 309 -8.79 0.98 38.80
CA LEU A 309 -9.57 0.91 37.57
C LEU A 309 -10.58 -0.23 37.58
N ILE A 310 -10.23 -1.38 38.17
CA ILE A 310 -11.13 -2.55 38.24
C ILE A 310 -12.45 -2.20 38.92
N PRO A 311 -12.49 -1.68 40.18
CA PRO A 311 -13.74 -1.32 40.82
C PRO A 311 -14.46 -0.16 40.10
N PHE A 312 -13.73 0.76 39.49
CA PHE A 312 -14.33 1.80 38.66
C PHE A 312 -15.10 1.19 37.48
N ALA A 313 -14.50 0.24 36.75
CA ALA A 313 -15.16 -0.46 35.64
C ALA A 313 -16.40 -1.25 36.15
N GLU A 314 -16.33 -1.90 37.33
CA GLU A 314 -17.45 -2.64 37.89
C GLU A 314 -18.66 -1.75 38.19
N ILE A 315 -18.48 -0.47 38.50
CA ILE A 315 -19.58 0.48 38.71
C ILE A 315 -20.42 0.65 37.44
N TRP A 316 -19.76 0.71 36.29
CA TRP A 316 -20.40 1.01 35.00
C TRP A 316 -20.86 -0.26 34.24
N TYR A 317 -20.11 -1.35 34.35
CA TYR A 317 -20.32 -2.57 33.53
C TYR A 317 -20.81 -3.78 34.34
N GLY A 318 -20.96 -3.60 35.67
CA GLY A 318 -21.44 -4.67 36.55
C GLY A 318 -20.34 -5.59 37.04
N THR A 319 -20.71 -6.60 37.81
CA THR A 319 -19.77 -7.51 38.51
C THR A 319 -19.81 -8.95 37.97
N GLU A 320 -20.33 -9.16 36.76
CA GLU A 320 -20.29 -10.46 36.12
C GLU A 320 -18.87 -10.93 35.89
N GLU A 321 -18.63 -12.23 36.06
CA GLU A 321 -17.32 -12.84 35.84
C GLU A 321 -16.17 -12.14 36.60
N LYS A 322 -16.44 -11.69 37.82
CA LYS A 322 -15.47 -11.01 38.66
C LYS A 322 -14.20 -11.85 38.84
N GLY A 323 -13.03 -11.25 38.59
CA GLY A 323 -11.75 -11.95 38.66
C GLY A 323 -11.37 -12.72 37.39
N ASN A 324 -12.30 -12.95 36.45
CA ASN A 324 -12.06 -13.59 35.17
C ASN A 324 -11.92 -12.51 34.07
N TYR A 325 -10.82 -11.81 34.08
CA TYR A 325 -10.61 -10.60 33.27
C TYR A 325 -10.57 -10.86 31.76
N THR A 326 -10.30 -12.09 31.32
CA THR A 326 -10.28 -12.45 29.88
C THR A 326 -11.67 -12.79 29.34
N ASN A 327 -12.69 -12.89 30.21
CA ASN A 327 -14.05 -13.18 29.79
C ASN A 327 -14.71 -11.90 29.23
N PRO A 328 -15.35 -11.94 28.04
CA PRO A 328 -16.05 -10.79 27.46
C PRO A 328 -17.18 -10.20 28.30
N LYS A 329 -17.69 -10.93 29.30
CA LYS A 329 -18.72 -10.44 30.23
C LYS A 329 -18.12 -9.67 31.43
N ASN A 330 -16.82 -9.81 31.67
CA ASN A 330 -16.14 -9.10 32.76
C ASN A 330 -16.16 -7.59 32.56
N ALA A 331 -16.32 -6.84 33.63
CA ALA A 331 -16.42 -5.38 33.60
C ALA A 331 -15.17 -4.71 32.98
N LEU A 332 -13.97 -5.14 33.39
CA LEU A 332 -12.73 -4.58 32.87
C LEU A 332 -12.55 -4.91 31.39
N TYR A 333 -12.93 -6.12 30.94
CA TYR A 333 -12.92 -6.47 29.52
C TYR A 333 -13.83 -5.56 28.71
N LYS A 334 -15.07 -5.34 29.18
CA LYS A 334 -16.03 -4.45 28.51
C LYS A 334 -15.51 -3.01 28.47
N PHE A 335 -14.89 -2.54 29.54
CA PHE A 335 -14.26 -1.22 29.61
C PHE A 335 -13.19 -1.08 28.53
N VAL A 336 -12.22 -2.00 28.46
CA VAL A 336 -11.16 -1.96 27.45
C VAL A 336 -11.74 -2.06 26.04
N ALA A 337 -12.68 -3.00 25.81
CA ALA A 337 -13.29 -3.21 24.50
C ALA A 337 -14.00 -1.96 23.96
N TYR A 338 -14.63 -1.17 24.84
CA TYR A 338 -15.36 0.05 24.48
C TYR A 338 -14.45 1.11 23.84
N HIS A 339 -13.17 1.09 24.12
CA HIS A 339 -12.20 2.07 23.61
C HIS A 339 -11.64 1.73 22.24
N PHE A 340 -12.01 0.60 21.65
CA PHE A 340 -11.50 0.17 20.36
C PHE A 340 -12.59 -0.03 19.33
N VAL A 341 -12.33 0.47 18.13
CA VAL A 341 -13.14 0.21 16.93
C VAL A 341 -12.31 -0.62 15.97
N GLU A 342 -12.88 -1.73 15.48
CA GLU A 342 -12.25 -2.60 14.47
C GLU A 342 -12.29 -1.92 13.08
N ARG A 343 -11.69 -0.77 13.00
CA ARG A 343 -11.59 0.04 11.77
C ARG A 343 -10.45 1.04 11.91
N GLU A 344 -9.73 1.30 10.82
CA GLU A 344 -8.79 2.41 10.75
C GLU A 344 -9.53 3.71 10.47
N LEU A 345 -9.57 4.60 11.45
CA LEU A 345 -10.19 5.91 11.37
C LEU A 345 -9.14 6.99 11.54
N PRO A 346 -8.66 7.63 10.47
CA PRO A 346 -7.84 8.84 10.59
C PRO A 346 -8.65 9.96 11.25
N TYR A 347 -7.99 10.83 12.00
CA TYR A 347 -8.62 11.96 12.68
C TYR A 347 -9.55 12.79 11.77
N THR A 348 -9.13 13.03 10.54
CA THR A 348 -9.91 13.78 9.54
C THR A 348 -11.20 13.09 9.08
N LYS A 349 -11.36 11.79 9.35
CA LYS A 349 -12.59 11.03 9.06
C LYS A 349 -13.50 10.87 10.28
N ILE A 350 -13.08 11.40 11.44
CA ILE A 350 -13.92 11.47 12.63
C ILE A 350 -14.73 12.76 12.51
N VAL A 351 -15.82 12.68 11.77
CA VAL A 351 -16.73 13.84 11.54
C VAL A 351 -17.92 13.67 12.47
N PRO A 352 -18.33 14.73 13.22
CA PRO A 352 -19.62 14.71 13.87
C PRO A 352 -20.68 14.68 12.76
N TYR A 353 -21.50 13.64 12.70
CA TYR A 353 -22.72 13.70 11.93
C TYR A 353 -23.70 14.54 12.76
N ASP A 354 -24.13 15.65 12.23
CA ASP A 354 -25.31 16.34 12.72
C ASP A 354 -26.50 15.38 12.53
N VAL A 355 -27.08 14.95 13.65
CA VAL A 355 -28.25 14.07 13.70
C VAL A 355 -29.49 14.91 13.49
#